data_1c979a9c71bf0de58441c570f4077bb7
#
_entry.id   1c979a9c71bf0de58441c570f4077bb7
#
_cell.length_a   1.000
_cell.length_b   1.000
_cell.length_c   1.000
_cell.angle_alpha   90.00
_cell.angle_beta   90.00
_cell.angle_gamma   90.00
#
_symmetry.space_group_name_H-M   'P 1'
#
loop_
_entity.id
_entity.type
_entity.pdbx_description
1 polymer ?
#
loop_
_entity_poly.entity_id
_entity_poly.type
_entity_poly.pdbx_seq_one_letter_code
_entity_poly.pdbx_strand_id
1 'polypeptide(L)'
;VSFITMPDSAQGTNKHLRIGGQSKIMMYNRESDDATLPDLSPQGIATSKALPTGAWTCFEYHLGTDGTIETWLNNATVAGLTVKSGVSNPNAAQWQRSTVKPKISGVYFGWESYGGDVNTFWYDDIVVSSTRVGC
;
A
#
# COMPACT_ATOMS: atom_id res chain seq x y z
N VAL A 1 4.21 9.57 5.58
CA VAL A 1 3.28 9.06 6.60
C VAL A 1 2.87 7.63 6.26
N SER A 2 2.82 6.75 7.28
CA SER A 2 2.21 5.42 7.18
C SER A 2 0.99 5.35 8.06
N PHE A 3 -0.08 4.72 7.61
CA PHE A 3 -1.31 4.54 8.39
C PHE A 3 -1.71 3.06 8.54
N ILE A 4 -1.10 2.15 7.78
CA ILE A 4 -1.14 0.70 7.99
C ILE A 4 0.29 0.18 7.92
N THR A 5 0.67 -0.65 8.90
CA THR A 5 1.98 -1.28 8.97
C THR A 5 1.81 -2.78 9.19
N MET A 6 2.51 -3.57 8.41
CA MET A 6 2.40 -5.03 8.42
C MET A 6 3.78 -5.66 8.58
N PRO A 7 4.08 -6.33 9.71
CA PRO A 7 5.32 -7.08 9.84
C PRO A 7 5.42 -8.12 8.73
N ASP A 8 6.54 -8.09 8.01
CA ASP A 8 6.77 -8.93 6.83
C ASP A 8 8.12 -9.64 6.92
N SER A 9 8.09 -10.87 7.39
CA SER A 9 9.30 -11.68 7.61
C SER A 9 10.04 -12.05 6.30
N ALA A 10 9.41 -11.92 5.15
CA ALA A 10 10.07 -12.12 3.86
C ALA A 10 11.06 -10.98 3.55
N GLN A 11 10.88 -9.82 4.14
CA GLN A 11 11.78 -8.69 3.99
C GLN A 11 12.98 -8.71 4.94
N GLY A 12 12.97 -9.56 5.95
CA GLY A 12 14.00 -9.66 7.00
C GLY A 12 13.46 -9.40 8.40
N THR A 13 14.35 -9.46 9.38
CA THR A 13 13.98 -9.24 10.78
C THR A 13 13.55 -7.80 11.03
N ASN A 14 12.43 -7.63 11.72
CA ASN A 14 11.85 -6.31 12.06
C ASN A 14 11.61 -5.41 10.83
N LYS A 15 11.27 -6.01 9.70
CA LYS A 15 10.89 -5.28 8.48
C LYS A 15 9.39 -5.34 8.24
N HIS A 16 8.88 -4.32 7.57
CA HIS A 16 7.46 -4.12 7.36
C HIS A 16 7.14 -3.81 5.90
N LEU A 17 5.95 -4.24 5.50
CA LEU A 17 5.24 -3.66 4.37
C LEU A 17 4.32 -2.57 4.94
N ARG A 18 4.40 -1.37 4.37
CA ARG A 18 3.63 -0.21 4.85
C ARG A 18 2.68 0.28 3.77
N ILE A 19 1.55 0.82 4.22
CA ILE A 19 0.63 1.57 3.36
C ILE A 19 0.51 2.96 3.96
N GLY A 20 0.65 3.96 3.10
CA GLY A 20 0.65 5.33 3.55
C GLY A 20 0.56 6.32 2.41
N GLY A 21 1.21 7.45 2.60
CA GLY A 21 1.29 8.50 1.60
C GLY A 21 2.58 9.29 1.66
N GLN A 22 3.05 9.69 0.50
CA GLN A 22 4.14 10.65 0.33
C GLN A 22 3.71 11.69 -0.70
N SER A 23 4.01 12.97 -0.42
CA SER A 23 3.57 14.08 -1.28
C SER A 23 2.07 14.05 -1.60
N LYS A 24 1.24 13.66 -0.62
CA LYS A 24 -0.21 13.46 -0.73
C LYS A 24 -0.65 12.33 -1.65
N ILE A 25 0.27 11.46 -2.08
CA ILE A 25 -0.02 10.32 -2.95
C ILE A 25 -0.05 9.04 -2.13
N MET A 26 -1.09 8.23 -2.32
CA MET A 26 -1.17 6.89 -1.70
C MET A 26 -0.07 5.99 -2.24
N MET A 27 0.55 5.24 -1.35
CA MET A 27 1.61 4.31 -1.72
C MET A 27 1.72 3.12 -0.77
N TYR A 28 2.29 2.03 -1.29
CA TYR A 28 2.97 1.03 -0.49
C TYR A 28 4.45 1.36 -0.39
N ASN A 29 5.06 1.00 0.73
CA ASN A 29 6.51 1.05 0.90
C ASN A 29 6.99 -0.31 1.40
N ARG A 30 8.02 -0.84 0.75
CA ARG A 30 8.73 -2.05 1.16
C ARG A 30 10.01 -1.66 1.89
N GLU A 31 10.02 -1.84 3.21
CA GLU A 31 11.06 -1.29 4.07
C GLU A 31 12.46 -1.86 3.82
N SER A 32 12.57 -3.08 3.28
CA SER A 32 13.87 -3.74 3.09
C SER A 32 14.75 -3.05 2.05
N ASP A 33 14.16 -2.41 1.05
CA ASP A 33 14.86 -1.76 -0.06
C ASP A 33 14.29 -0.37 -0.38
N ASP A 34 13.40 0.12 0.47
CA ASP A 34 12.71 1.41 0.35
C ASP A 34 11.95 1.60 -0.98
N ALA A 35 11.64 0.50 -1.66
CA ALA A 35 10.85 0.55 -2.88
C ALA A 35 9.42 0.98 -2.59
N THR A 36 8.86 1.81 -3.47
CA THR A 36 7.49 2.29 -3.40
C THR A 36 6.64 1.76 -4.54
N LEU A 37 5.35 1.62 -4.29
CA LEU A 37 4.32 1.39 -5.29
C LEU A 37 3.21 2.45 -5.06
N PRO A 38 2.93 3.35 -6.00
CA PRO A 38 3.63 3.51 -7.29
C PRO A 38 5.07 3.98 -7.12
N ASP A 39 5.86 3.76 -8.14
CA ASP A 39 7.21 4.32 -8.24
C ASP A 39 7.13 5.86 -8.08
N LEU A 40 7.95 6.43 -7.19
CA LEU A 40 7.99 7.88 -6.95
C LEU A 40 8.72 8.66 -8.05
N SER A 41 8.98 8.05 -9.19
CA SER A 41 9.35 8.77 -10.40
C SER A 41 8.24 9.75 -10.82
N PRO A 42 8.56 10.80 -11.62
CA PRO A 42 7.55 11.72 -12.10
C PRO A 42 6.38 11.05 -12.80
N GLN A 43 6.62 9.95 -13.53
CA GLN A 43 5.58 9.19 -14.21
C GLN A 43 4.66 8.46 -13.22
N GLY A 44 5.23 7.84 -12.19
CA GLY A 44 4.48 7.16 -11.13
C GLY A 44 3.60 8.13 -10.34
N ILE A 45 4.14 9.25 -9.95
CA ILE A 45 3.41 10.32 -9.24
C ILE A 45 2.26 10.84 -10.11
N ALA A 46 2.50 11.08 -11.40
CA ALA A 46 1.49 11.64 -12.31
C ALA A 46 0.26 10.76 -12.50
N THR A 47 0.41 9.43 -12.32
CA THR A 47 -0.67 8.46 -12.53
C THR A 47 -1.23 7.88 -11.23
N SER A 48 -0.69 8.26 -10.08
CA SER A 48 -1.08 7.73 -8.77
C SER A 48 -2.36 8.38 -8.23
N LYS A 49 -2.90 7.78 -7.19
CA LYS A 49 -4.11 8.25 -6.51
C LYS A 49 -3.73 9.13 -5.32
N ALA A 50 -4.39 10.29 -5.22
CA ALA A 50 -4.26 11.12 -4.05
C ALA A 50 -4.78 10.39 -2.79
N LEU A 51 -4.11 10.61 -1.66
CA LEU A 51 -4.58 10.13 -0.37
C LEU A 51 -5.94 10.81 -0.06
N PRO A 52 -7.02 10.06 0.16
CA PRO A 52 -8.31 10.64 0.48
C PRO A 52 -8.27 11.39 1.80
N THR A 53 -8.91 12.56 1.86
CA THR A 53 -9.01 13.37 3.08
C THR A 53 -10.39 13.98 3.22
N GLY A 54 -10.80 14.28 4.47
CA GLY A 54 -12.02 15.03 4.75
C GLY A 54 -13.33 14.24 4.59
N ALA A 55 -13.27 12.96 4.28
CA ALA A 55 -14.43 12.08 4.17
C ALA A 55 -14.06 10.64 4.49
N TRP A 56 -15.02 9.86 4.98
CA TRP A 56 -14.89 8.42 5.07
C TRP A 56 -14.67 7.82 3.68
N THR A 57 -13.69 6.94 3.59
CA THR A 57 -13.35 6.25 2.35
C THR A 57 -13.17 4.79 2.63
N CYS A 58 -13.86 3.95 1.89
CA CYS A 58 -13.61 2.52 1.94
C CYS A 58 -12.30 2.22 1.21
N PHE A 59 -11.35 1.70 1.95
CA PHE A 59 -10.06 1.28 1.45
C PHE A 59 -9.93 -0.23 1.61
N GLU A 60 -9.77 -0.93 0.52
CA GLU A 60 -9.59 -2.37 0.50
C GLU A 60 -8.30 -2.73 -0.24
N TYR A 61 -7.57 -3.72 0.26
CA TYR A 61 -6.40 -4.24 -0.42
C TYR A 61 -6.28 -5.75 -0.26
N HIS A 62 -5.70 -6.38 -1.26
CA HIS A 62 -5.36 -7.79 -1.27
C HIS A 62 -3.85 -7.95 -1.42
N LEU A 63 -3.26 -8.81 -0.60
CA LEU A 63 -1.86 -9.21 -0.68
C LEU A 63 -1.79 -10.72 -0.88
N GLY A 64 -1.40 -11.12 -2.08
CA GLY A 64 -1.20 -12.54 -2.41
C GLY A 64 0.19 -13.03 -1.97
N THR A 65 0.27 -14.27 -1.54
CA THR A 65 1.54 -14.94 -1.22
C THR A 65 2.42 -15.16 -2.46
N ASP A 66 1.87 -14.96 -3.64
CA ASP A 66 2.58 -14.95 -4.92
C ASP A 66 3.18 -13.58 -5.27
N GLY A 67 2.92 -12.56 -4.46
CA GLY A 67 3.34 -11.18 -4.68
C GLY A 67 2.28 -10.30 -5.36
N THR A 68 1.08 -10.83 -5.60
CA THR A 68 -0.04 -10.05 -6.11
C THR A 68 -0.43 -8.96 -5.11
N ILE A 69 -0.65 -7.74 -5.62
CA ILE A 69 -1.23 -6.62 -4.88
C ILE A 69 -2.40 -6.09 -5.71
N GLU A 70 -3.56 -6.01 -5.10
CA GLU A 70 -4.73 -5.34 -5.68
C GLU A 70 -5.27 -4.34 -4.68
N THR A 71 -5.67 -3.17 -5.15
CA THR A 71 -6.14 -2.09 -4.27
C THR A 71 -7.39 -1.45 -4.82
N TRP A 72 -8.33 -1.17 -3.95
CA TRP A 72 -9.60 -0.50 -4.29
C TRP A 72 -9.87 0.66 -3.33
N LEU A 73 -10.46 1.70 -3.87
CA LEU A 73 -11.05 2.83 -3.13
C LEU A 73 -12.51 2.95 -3.53
N ASN A 74 -13.42 2.85 -2.56
CA ASN A 74 -14.86 2.89 -2.80
C ASN A 74 -15.28 1.93 -3.93
N ASN A 75 -14.78 0.69 -3.90
CA ASN A 75 -14.93 -0.36 -4.92
C ASN A 75 -14.22 -0.12 -6.26
N ALA A 76 -13.65 1.04 -6.51
CA ALA A 76 -12.92 1.31 -7.75
C ALA A 76 -11.46 0.85 -7.65
N THR A 77 -11.00 0.07 -8.63
CA THR A 77 -9.59 -0.36 -8.70
C THR A 77 -8.64 0.83 -8.80
N VAL A 78 -7.56 0.81 -8.03
CA VAL A 78 -6.47 1.78 -8.12
C VAL A 78 -5.33 1.14 -8.93
N ALA A 79 -5.30 1.42 -10.23
CA ALA A 79 -4.38 0.78 -11.17
C ALA A 79 -2.90 0.97 -10.79
N GLY A 80 -2.51 2.17 -10.34
CA GLY A 80 -1.13 2.45 -9.91
C GLY A 80 -0.70 1.68 -8.65
N LEU A 81 -1.65 1.17 -7.86
CA LEU A 81 -1.43 0.37 -6.66
C LEU A 81 -1.79 -1.12 -6.89
N THR A 82 -1.68 -1.57 -8.14
CA THR A 82 -1.98 -2.96 -8.50
C THR A 82 -0.76 -3.61 -9.15
N VAL A 83 -0.35 -4.75 -8.63
CA VAL A 83 0.68 -5.64 -9.20
C VAL A 83 0.08 -7.02 -9.31
N LYS A 84 -0.15 -7.46 -10.54
CA LYS A 84 -0.81 -8.74 -10.82
C LYS A 84 -0.30 -9.31 -12.12
N SER A 85 -0.17 -10.64 -12.18
CA SER A 85 0.23 -11.32 -13.42
C SER A 85 -0.73 -11.00 -14.57
N GLY A 86 -0.17 -10.68 -15.74
CA GLY A 86 -0.93 -10.31 -16.93
C GLY A 86 -1.48 -8.88 -16.93
N VAL A 87 -1.23 -8.09 -15.88
CA VAL A 87 -1.61 -6.67 -15.79
C VAL A 87 -0.37 -5.81 -15.87
N SER A 88 -0.30 -4.92 -16.86
CA SER A 88 0.80 -3.97 -16.97
C SER A 88 0.59 -2.81 -15.99
N ASN A 89 1.61 -2.55 -15.17
CA ASN A 89 1.67 -1.35 -14.34
C ASN A 89 3.02 -0.67 -14.56
N PRO A 90 3.10 0.36 -15.43
CA PRO A 90 4.35 1.06 -15.71
C PRO A 90 4.92 1.80 -14.47
N ASN A 91 4.11 1.96 -13.43
CA ASN A 91 4.50 2.61 -12.18
C ASN A 91 5.01 1.64 -11.12
N ALA A 92 5.22 0.38 -11.47
CA ALA A 92 5.69 -0.67 -10.56
C ALA A 92 7.15 -1.09 -10.84
N ALA A 93 7.91 -0.33 -11.60
CA ALA A 93 9.25 -0.73 -12.04
C ALA A 93 10.22 -0.98 -10.87
N GLN A 94 10.25 -0.11 -9.87
CA GLN A 94 11.08 -0.32 -8.66
C GLN A 94 10.55 -1.50 -7.84
N TRP A 95 9.26 -1.58 -7.66
CA TRP A 95 8.62 -2.65 -6.91
C TRP A 95 8.92 -4.04 -7.47
N GLN A 96 8.88 -4.16 -8.79
CA GLN A 96 9.09 -5.42 -9.52
C GLN A 96 10.57 -5.86 -9.62
N ARG A 97 11.52 -5.02 -9.20
CA ARG A 97 12.94 -5.40 -9.14
C ARG A 97 13.22 -6.45 -8.08
N SER A 98 12.40 -6.54 -7.05
CA SER A 98 12.53 -7.53 -5.99
C SER A 98 11.67 -8.75 -6.26
N THR A 99 12.19 -9.92 -5.89
CA THR A 99 11.46 -11.19 -5.86
C THR A 99 10.80 -11.46 -4.51
N VAL A 100 10.88 -10.52 -3.57
CA VAL A 100 10.26 -10.64 -2.25
C VAL A 100 8.75 -10.77 -2.41
N LYS A 101 8.20 -11.84 -1.84
CA LYS A 101 6.77 -12.09 -1.76
C LYS A 101 6.34 -11.87 -0.31
N PRO A 102 5.28 -11.11 -0.05
CA PRO A 102 4.88 -10.78 1.31
C PRO A 102 4.62 -12.02 2.16
N LYS A 103 5.13 -12.00 3.38
CA LYS A 103 4.85 -12.98 4.44
C LYS A 103 4.45 -12.24 5.70
N ILE A 104 3.22 -11.76 5.67
CA ILE A 104 2.64 -10.91 6.69
C ILE A 104 2.21 -11.74 7.90
N SER A 105 2.53 -11.26 9.10
CA SER A 105 2.17 -11.90 10.37
C SER A 105 1.16 -11.09 11.19
N GLY A 106 0.84 -9.89 10.78
CA GLY A 106 -0.12 -9.03 11.47
C GLY A 106 -0.41 -7.76 10.69
N VAL A 107 -1.43 -7.04 11.10
CA VAL A 107 -1.80 -5.73 10.54
C VAL A 107 -1.98 -4.76 11.69
N TYR A 108 -1.29 -3.63 11.65
CA TYR A 108 -1.38 -2.57 12.63
C TYR A 108 -1.97 -1.32 11.97
N PHE A 109 -2.97 -0.77 12.59
CA PHE A 109 -3.60 0.50 12.23
C PHE A 109 -3.10 1.59 13.17
N GLY A 110 -2.76 2.74 12.62
CA GLY A 110 -2.22 3.82 13.42
C GLY A 110 -1.69 4.93 12.53
N TRP A 111 -0.70 5.65 13.02
CA TRP A 111 -0.09 6.72 12.26
C TRP A 111 1.39 6.86 12.63
N GLU A 112 2.22 6.95 11.62
CA GLU A 112 3.64 7.18 11.74
C GLU A 112 4.06 8.28 10.77
N SER A 113 4.72 9.34 11.27
CA SER A 113 5.25 10.43 10.46
C SER A 113 6.76 10.40 10.44
N TYR A 114 7.33 10.62 9.27
CA TYR A 114 8.78 10.78 9.08
C TYR A 114 9.19 12.25 8.92
N GLY A 115 8.24 13.15 8.64
CA GLY A 115 8.50 14.55 8.31
C GLY A 115 8.01 15.55 9.34
N GLY A 116 7.51 15.11 10.50
CA GLY A 116 6.94 16.00 11.50
C GLY A 116 5.56 16.55 11.15
N ASP A 117 4.91 15.99 10.11
CA ASP A 117 3.55 16.36 9.76
C ASP A 117 2.58 16.02 10.88
N VAL A 118 1.53 16.81 11.02
CA VAL A 118 0.41 16.53 11.92
C VAL A 118 -0.77 16.04 11.10
N ASN A 119 -1.21 14.81 11.39
CA ASN A 119 -2.37 14.20 10.75
C ASN A 119 -3.27 13.55 11.79
N THR A 120 -4.54 13.34 11.44
CA THR A 120 -5.49 12.57 12.22
C THR A 120 -6.12 11.53 11.32
N PHE A 121 -6.09 10.27 11.74
CA PHE A 121 -6.70 9.15 11.05
C PHE A 121 -7.84 8.58 11.90
N TRP A 122 -8.92 8.25 11.25
CA TRP A 122 -10.06 7.58 11.83
C TRP A 122 -10.23 6.25 11.14
N TYR A 123 -10.49 5.20 11.91
CA TYR A 123 -10.68 3.84 11.40
C TYR A 123 -12.01 3.32 11.91
N ASP A 124 -12.75 2.65 11.04
CA ASP A 124 -14.01 1.98 11.37
C ASP A 124 -14.20 0.80 10.41
N ASP A 125 -15.13 -0.10 10.74
CA ASP A 125 -15.54 -1.23 9.92
C ASP A 125 -14.37 -2.09 9.40
N ILE A 126 -13.39 -2.39 10.27
CA ILE A 126 -12.21 -3.16 9.89
C ILE A 126 -12.59 -4.63 9.70
N VAL A 127 -12.32 -5.16 8.50
CA VAL A 127 -12.56 -6.56 8.15
C VAL A 127 -11.28 -7.18 7.60
N VAL A 128 -10.98 -8.41 8.04
CA VAL A 128 -9.91 -9.26 7.47
C VAL A 128 -10.55 -10.53 6.92
N SER A 129 -10.30 -10.84 5.66
CA SER A 129 -10.92 -11.97 4.96
C SER A 129 -9.93 -12.60 3.97
N SER A 130 -10.15 -13.88 3.64
CA SER A 130 -9.44 -14.57 2.57
C SER A 130 -10.04 -14.30 1.18
N THR A 131 -11.18 -13.64 1.13
CA THR A 131 -11.86 -13.25 -0.12
C THR A 131 -12.20 -11.78 -0.08
N ARG A 132 -12.32 -11.15 -1.24
CA ARG A 132 -12.72 -9.77 -1.36
C ARG A 132 -14.09 -9.54 -0.71
N VAL A 133 -14.18 -8.51 0.13
CA VAL A 133 -15.42 -8.13 0.84
C VAL A 133 -16.19 -7.06 0.08
N GLY A 134 -15.47 -6.09 -0.46
CA GLY A 134 -16.06 -4.89 -1.05
C GLY A 134 -16.48 -3.84 -0.01
N CYS A 135 -16.97 -2.78 -0.48
CA CYS A 135 -17.48 -1.68 0.37
C CYS A 135 -18.98 -1.82 0.62
#